data_b9070122cd22c1b2ca5d6b1f588adf83
#
_entry.id   b9070122cd22c1b2ca5d6b1f588adf83
#
_cell.length_a   1.000
_cell.length_b   1.000
_cell.length_c   1.000
_cell.angle_alpha   90.00
_cell.angle_beta   90.00
_cell.angle_gamma   90.00
#
_symmetry.space_group_name_H-M   'P 1'
#
loop_
_entity.id
_entity.type
_entity.pdbx_description
1 polymer ?
#
loop_
_entity_poly.entity_id
_entity_poly.type
_entity_poly.pdbx_seq_one_letter_code
_entity_poly.pdbx_strand_id
1 'polypeptide(L)'
;MFYKEEDIILQKNYEDLTFADDFIFCKVLTINKELCKELLELILNVKISRIEYVEDQKSVDMTYDGKGVRFDVYVEDDDTVYDIEMQTSITVDIPKRIRYYQGMIDLNLITAGESYKKLKKTFIIFICLKSPFDGFNLPIYTFSEICEQDNRVHLNDDTVKIIINAAGDRSLVSQEMAQFLDYVSGNAAEGGFVKKLDMAVDIVKTKKELEVEYMTLRMKLQEEREEGREEGREEGRQIGRLEGQIMERIKTSLIFNATKETIVGGLIRDFHISEDEAEKYYETYK
;
A
#
# COMPACT_ATOMS: atom_id res chain seq x y z
N MET A 1 -5.53 14.21 7.21
CA MET A 1 -5.91 14.08 5.79
C MET A 1 -4.76 13.34 5.13
N PHE A 2 -4.88 12.03 4.97
CA PHE A 2 -3.82 11.21 4.37
C PHE A 2 -4.12 11.14 2.88
N TYR A 3 -3.25 11.71 2.06
CA TYR A 3 -3.32 11.52 0.61
C TYR A 3 -3.01 10.06 0.31
N LYS A 4 -3.89 9.39 -0.41
CA LYS A 4 -3.59 8.06 -0.96
C LYS A 4 -2.51 8.21 -2.04
N GLU A 5 -1.72 7.17 -2.29
CA GLU A 5 -0.71 7.15 -3.38
C GLU A 5 -1.31 7.53 -4.73
N GLU A 6 -2.53 7.11 -4.99
CA GLU A 6 -3.35 7.51 -6.14
C GLU A 6 -3.47 9.04 -6.31
N ASP A 7 -3.52 9.81 -5.21
CA ASP A 7 -3.58 11.28 -5.27
C ASP A 7 -2.28 11.90 -5.79
N ILE A 8 -1.14 11.25 -5.58
CA ILE A 8 0.18 11.69 -6.04
C ILE A 8 0.31 11.45 -7.55
N ILE A 9 -0.10 10.28 -8.03
CA ILE A 9 -0.11 9.93 -9.47
C ILE A 9 -0.95 10.92 -10.27
N LEU A 10 -2.11 11.34 -9.73
CA LEU A 10 -3.00 12.30 -10.39
C LEU A 10 -2.42 13.72 -10.51
N GLN A 11 -1.42 14.08 -9.70
CA GLN A 11 -0.87 15.43 -9.64
C GLN A 11 0.40 15.66 -10.48
N LYS A 12 1.15 14.59 -10.82
CA LYS A 12 2.41 14.70 -11.56
C LYS A 12 2.22 14.49 -13.06
N ASN A 13 2.95 15.26 -13.87
CA ASN A 13 3.10 14.94 -15.29
C ASN A 13 4.17 13.86 -15.46
N TYR A 14 4.16 13.16 -16.59
CA TYR A 14 5.11 12.07 -16.86
C TYR A 14 6.57 12.54 -16.81
N GLU A 15 6.86 13.75 -17.31
CA GLU A 15 8.20 14.34 -17.29
C GLU A 15 8.71 14.63 -15.87
N ASP A 16 7.80 14.88 -14.92
CA ASP A 16 8.12 15.24 -13.54
C ASP A 16 8.32 14.02 -12.63
N LEU A 17 8.06 12.80 -13.15
CA LEU A 17 8.23 11.57 -12.38
C LEU A 17 9.71 11.32 -12.08
N THR A 18 9.96 10.75 -10.91
CA THR A 18 11.29 10.36 -10.40
C THR A 18 11.34 8.85 -10.15
N PHE A 19 12.51 8.32 -9.82
CA PHE A 19 12.63 6.91 -9.43
C PHE A 19 11.76 6.54 -8.22
N ALA A 20 11.47 7.49 -7.33
CA ALA A 20 10.61 7.25 -6.16
C ALA A 20 9.11 7.19 -6.48
N ASP A 21 8.69 7.55 -7.69
CA ASP A 21 7.32 7.41 -8.13
C ASP A 21 7.06 5.96 -8.60
N ASP A 22 6.00 5.34 -8.08
CA ASP A 22 5.62 3.92 -8.29
C ASP A 22 5.78 3.48 -9.76
N PHE A 23 5.21 4.24 -10.69
CA PHE A 23 5.27 3.90 -12.12
C PHE A 23 6.71 3.80 -12.64
N ILE A 24 7.57 4.77 -12.35
CA ILE A 24 8.97 4.77 -12.81
C ILE A 24 9.77 3.69 -12.09
N PHE A 25 9.58 3.53 -10.77
CA PHE A 25 10.20 2.49 -9.97
C PHE A 25 9.94 1.10 -10.57
N CYS A 26 8.68 0.77 -10.79
CA CYS A 26 8.28 -0.50 -11.41
C CYS A 26 8.92 -0.69 -12.79
N LYS A 27 8.80 0.31 -13.68
CA LYS A 27 9.31 0.19 -15.07
C LYS A 27 10.83 0.10 -15.14
N VAL A 28 11.55 0.88 -14.32
CA VAL A 28 13.03 0.83 -14.31
C VAL A 28 13.53 -0.55 -13.88
N LEU A 29 12.97 -1.10 -12.79
CA LEU A 29 13.44 -2.38 -12.23
C LEU A 29 13.00 -3.58 -13.06
N THR A 30 11.83 -3.53 -13.70
CA THR A 30 11.34 -4.63 -14.55
C THR A 30 12.06 -4.68 -15.89
N ILE A 31 12.32 -3.52 -16.50
CA ILE A 31 13.04 -3.46 -17.79
C ILE A 31 14.52 -3.81 -17.61
N ASN A 32 15.11 -3.47 -16.44
CA ASN A 32 16.54 -3.63 -16.17
C ASN A 32 16.77 -4.64 -15.03
N LYS A 33 16.69 -5.92 -15.33
CA LYS A 33 16.91 -7.01 -14.35
C LYS A 33 18.22 -6.90 -13.57
N GLU A 34 19.30 -6.45 -14.23
CA GLU A 34 20.59 -6.26 -13.56
C GLU A 34 20.55 -5.13 -12.53
N LEU A 35 19.83 -4.03 -12.79
CA LEU A 35 19.64 -2.98 -11.80
C LEU A 35 18.76 -3.44 -10.64
N CYS A 36 17.73 -4.22 -10.91
CA CYS A 36 16.90 -4.85 -9.88
C CYS A 36 17.77 -5.75 -8.97
N LYS A 37 18.63 -6.58 -9.58
CA LYS A 37 19.58 -7.43 -8.86
C LYS A 37 20.57 -6.60 -8.04
N GLU A 38 21.19 -5.56 -8.61
CA GLU A 38 22.13 -4.67 -7.90
C GLU A 38 21.42 -4.00 -6.70
N LEU A 39 20.16 -3.60 -6.83
CA LEU A 39 19.35 -3.05 -5.73
C LEU A 39 19.15 -4.07 -4.61
N LEU A 40 18.73 -5.29 -4.96
CA LEU A 40 18.57 -6.37 -3.97
C LEU A 40 19.89 -6.71 -3.28
N GLU A 41 20.99 -6.80 -4.02
CA GLU A 41 22.34 -7.02 -3.46
C GLU A 41 22.75 -5.90 -2.50
N LEU A 42 22.44 -4.65 -2.83
CA LEU A 42 22.70 -3.49 -1.97
C LEU A 42 21.87 -3.56 -0.67
N ILE A 43 20.59 -3.87 -0.76
CA ILE A 43 19.69 -3.93 0.40
C ILE A 43 20.05 -5.11 1.31
N LEU A 44 20.28 -6.28 0.74
CA LEU A 44 20.49 -7.52 1.47
C LEU A 44 21.94 -7.71 1.93
N ASN A 45 22.87 -6.95 1.37
CA ASN A 45 24.32 -7.10 1.55
C ASN A 45 24.79 -8.53 1.25
N VAL A 46 24.26 -9.14 0.20
CA VAL A 46 24.62 -10.49 -0.29
C VAL A 46 24.81 -10.46 -1.80
N LYS A 47 25.48 -11.48 -2.35
CA LYS A 47 25.55 -11.66 -3.79
C LYS A 47 24.44 -12.60 -4.26
N ILE A 48 23.68 -12.16 -5.25
CA ILE A 48 22.61 -12.93 -5.89
C ILE A 48 23.17 -13.50 -7.19
N SER A 49 23.08 -14.81 -7.38
CA SER A 49 23.64 -15.46 -8.56
C SER A 49 22.89 -15.06 -9.82
N ARG A 50 21.58 -15.18 -9.81
CA ARG A 50 20.69 -14.94 -10.94
C ARG A 50 19.33 -14.49 -10.46
N ILE A 51 18.65 -13.67 -11.26
CA ILE A 51 17.21 -13.38 -11.17
C ILE A 51 16.56 -13.99 -12.40
N GLU A 52 15.62 -14.92 -12.20
CA GLU A 52 14.95 -15.57 -13.32
C GLU A 52 13.81 -14.73 -13.87
N TYR A 53 12.99 -14.20 -12.99
CA TYR A 53 11.76 -13.52 -13.33
C TYR A 53 11.62 -12.20 -12.57
N VAL A 54 11.23 -11.13 -13.27
CA VAL A 54 10.86 -9.84 -12.67
C VAL A 54 9.56 -9.40 -13.34
N GLU A 55 8.55 -9.14 -12.53
CA GLU A 55 7.23 -8.68 -12.97
C GLU A 55 6.86 -7.41 -12.22
N ASP A 56 6.40 -6.39 -12.96
CA ASP A 56 5.83 -5.20 -12.36
C ASP A 56 4.32 -5.37 -12.18
N GLN A 57 3.80 -4.81 -11.11
CA GLN A 57 2.37 -4.76 -10.82
C GLN A 57 1.68 -6.14 -10.90
N LYS A 58 2.37 -7.18 -10.43
CA LYS A 58 1.80 -8.54 -10.33
C LYS A 58 0.59 -8.53 -9.42
N SER A 59 -0.57 -8.87 -9.96
CA SER A 59 -1.80 -9.00 -9.18
C SER A 59 -2.02 -10.45 -8.77
N VAL A 60 -2.37 -10.66 -7.50
CA VAL A 60 -2.79 -11.96 -6.96
C VAL A 60 -4.16 -11.79 -6.33
N ASP A 61 -5.17 -12.38 -6.96
CA ASP A 61 -6.55 -12.38 -6.48
C ASP A 61 -6.93 -13.78 -6.01
N MET A 62 -7.48 -13.88 -4.81
CA MET A 62 -7.85 -15.16 -4.20
C MET A 62 -9.30 -15.59 -4.46
N THR A 63 -10.22 -14.63 -4.40
CA THR A 63 -11.66 -14.84 -4.57
C THR A 63 -12.29 -13.58 -5.13
N TYR A 64 -13.48 -13.70 -5.74
CA TYR A 64 -14.23 -12.59 -6.29
C TYR A 64 -14.49 -11.45 -5.27
N ASP A 65 -14.65 -11.79 -3.97
CA ASP A 65 -14.91 -10.83 -2.89
C ASP A 65 -13.67 -10.58 -1.98
N GLY A 66 -12.51 -11.20 -2.30
CA GLY A 66 -11.28 -11.04 -1.53
C GLY A 66 -10.52 -9.79 -1.91
N LYS A 67 -9.83 -9.18 -0.92
CA LYS A 67 -8.91 -8.09 -1.21
C LYS A 67 -7.68 -8.66 -1.93
N GLY A 68 -7.56 -8.41 -3.24
CA GLY A 68 -6.36 -8.71 -4.01
C GLY A 68 -5.14 -7.91 -3.54
N VAL A 69 -3.96 -8.37 -3.91
CA VAL A 69 -2.69 -7.65 -3.73
C VAL A 69 -2.09 -7.39 -5.11
N ARG A 70 -1.61 -6.18 -5.30
CA ARG A 70 -0.76 -5.80 -6.42
C ARG A 70 0.61 -5.48 -5.87
N PHE A 71 1.60 -6.28 -6.24
CA PHE A 71 3.00 -6.09 -5.89
C PHE A 71 3.65 -5.09 -6.86
N ASP A 72 4.44 -4.14 -6.36
CA ASP A 72 5.11 -3.16 -7.21
C ASP A 72 6.17 -3.84 -8.08
N VAL A 73 7.11 -4.55 -7.49
CA VAL A 73 8.12 -5.34 -8.20
C VAL A 73 8.25 -6.71 -7.55
N TYR A 74 7.72 -7.72 -8.22
CA TYR A 74 7.83 -9.13 -7.81
C TYR A 74 8.99 -9.80 -8.53
N VAL A 75 9.88 -10.39 -7.78
CA VAL A 75 11.08 -11.06 -8.29
C VAL A 75 11.10 -12.50 -7.81
N GLU A 76 11.30 -13.44 -8.71
CA GLU A 76 11.36 -14.86 -8.39
C GLU A 76 12.66 -15.48 -8.91
N ASP A 77 13.28 -16.29 -8.06
CA ASP A 77 14.43 -17.13 -8.32
C ASP A 77 14.04 -18.58 -7.97
N ASP A 78 14.94 -19.54 -8.20
CA ASP A 78 14.70 -20.97 -7.97
C ASP A 78 14.14 -21.24 -6.56
N ASP A 79 14.78 -20.69 -5.53
CA ASP A 79 14.47 -20.94 -4.11
C ASP A 79 13.98 -19.70 -3.34
N THR A 80 13.88 -18.54 -3.98
CA THR A 80 13.62 -17.28 -3.27
C THR A 80 12.65 -16.39 -4.04
N VAL A 81 11.78 -15.72 -3.29
CA VAL A 81 10.90 -14.65 -3.77
C VAL A 81 11.26 -13.33 -3.09
N TYR A 82 11.30 -12.27 -3.87
CA TYR A 82 11.49 -10.90 -3.38
C TYR A 82 10.29 -10.07 -3.83
N ASP A 83 9.71 -9.35 -2.90
CA ASP A 83 8.71 -8.34 -3.12
C ASP A 83 9.30 -6.99 -2.71
N ILE A 84 9.34 -6.02 -3.64
CA ILE A 84 9.95 -4.70 -3.41
C ILE A 84 8.88 -3.63 -3.65
N GLU A 85 8.54 -2.92 -2.58
CA GLU A 85 7.49 -1.91 -2.54
C GLU A 85 8.08 -0.50 -2.31
N MET A 86 7.63 0.49 -3.09
CA MET A 86 7.97 1.89 -2.88
C MET A 86 6.84 2.60 -2.13
N GLN A 87 7.15 3.13 -0.94
CA GLN A 87 6.17 3.77 -0.08
C GLN A 87 6.48 5.26 0.09
N THR A 88 5.76 6.11 -0.63
CA THR A 88 5.98 7.57 -0.65
C THR A 88 5.24 8.30 0.47
N SER A 89 4.15 7.73 0.99
CA SER A 89 3.32 8.31 2.05
C SER A 89 3.51 7.59 3.39
N ILE A 90 3.15 8.25 4.51
CA ILE A 90 3.11 7.58 5.82
C ILE A 90 1.86 6.72 5.87
N THR A 91 2.04 5.41 6.00
CA THR A 91 0.95 4.47 6.29
C THR A 91 1.24 3.75 7.61
N VAL A 92 0.28 3.79 8.52
CA VAL A 92 0.39 3.14 9.85
C VAL A 92 0.18 1.63 9.80
N ASP A 93 -0.16 1.09 8.64
CA ASP A 93 -0.53 -0.32 8.47
C ASP A 93 0.52 -1.18 7.75
N ILE A 94 1.71 -0.64 7.45
CA ILE A 94 2.81 -1.38 6.80
C ILE A 94 3.03 -2.77 7.42
N PRO A 95 3.14 -2.95 8.76
CA PRO A 95 3.34 -4.28 9.32
C PRO A 95 2.20 -5.27 9.02
N LYS A 96 0.96 -4.77 8.92
CA LYS A 96 -0.20 -5.61 8.57
C LYS A 96 -0.23 -5.91 7.07
N ARG A 97 0.18 -4.95 6.23
CA ARG A 97 0.34 -5.15 4.77
C ARG A 97 1.39 -6.22 4.51
N ILE A 98 2.57 -6.10 5.10
CA ILE A 98 3.65 -7.10 4.99
C ILE A 98 3.14 -8.50 5.33
N ARG A 99 2.41 -8.66 6.46
CA ARG A 99 1.82 -9.94 6.84
C ARG A 99 0.82 -10.46 5.81
N TYR A 100 0.00 -9.58 5.25
CA TYR A 100 -1.00 -9.93 4.24
C TYR A 100 -0.33 -10.33 2.93
N TYR A 101 0.68 -9.59 2.49
CA TYR A 101 1.47 -9.88 1.30
C TYR A 101 2.17 -11.22 1.39
N GLN A 102 2.78 -11.53 2.56
CA GLN A 102 3.37 -12.86 2.80
C GLN A 102 2.34 -13.98 2.58
N GLY A 103 1.15 -13.86 3.15
CA GLY A 103 0.09 -14.86 2.96
C GLY A 103 -0.31 -15.02 1.49
N MET A 104 -0.38 -13.92 0.73
CA MET A 104 -0.73 -13.95 -0.70
C MET A 104 0.37 -14.60 -1.54
N ILE A 105 1.64 -14.34 -1.22
CA ILE A 105 2.79 -15.02 -1.87
C ILE A 105 2.73 -16.52 -1.60
N ASP A 106 2.59 -16.94 -0.35
CA ASP A 106 2.57 -18.35 0.05
C ASP A 106 1.43 -19.11 -0.64
N LEU A 107 0.24 -18.50 -0.71
CA LEU A 107 -0.92 -19.09 -1.38
C LEU A 107 -0.74 -19.20 -2.90
N ASN A 108 0.06 -18.33 -3.50
CA ASN A 108 0.38 -18.39 -4.93
C ASN A 108 1.47 -19.42 -5.26
N LEU A 109 2.31 -19.76 -4.27
CA LEU A 109 3.44 -20.69 -4.47
C LEU A 109 3.06 -22.17 -4.40
N ILE A 110 2.03 -22.53 -3.61
CA ILE A 110 1.61 -23.92 -3.42
C ILE A 110 0.10 -24.07 -3.59
N THR A 111 -0.30 -25.25 -4.09
CA THR A 111 -1.70 -25.63 -4.27
C THR A 111 -2.12 -26.74 -3.30
N ALA A 112 -3.43 -27.00 -3.23
CA ALA A 112 -3.99 -28.02 -2.33
C ALA A 112 -3.33 -29.40 -2.54
N GLY A 113 -2.83 -29.99 -1.45
CA GLY A 113 -2.15 -31.28 -1.45
C GLY A 113 -0.64 -31.22 -1.66
N GLU A 114 -0.07 -30.08 -1.95
CA GLU A 114 1.37 -29.90 -2.03
C GLU A 114 2.03 -29.81 -0.65
N SER A 115 3.32 -30.14 -0.59
CA SER A 115 4.09 -30.05 0.65
C SER A 115 4.49 -28.62 0.97
N TYR A 116 4.37 -28.18 2.23
CA TYR A 116 4.88 -26.90 2.71
C TYR A 116 6.39 -26.71 2.48
N LYS A 117 7.15 -27.78 2.25
CA LYS A 117 8.57 -27.71 1.88
C LYS A 117 8.83 -27.04 0.53
N LYS A 118 7.79 -26.83 -0.28
CA LYS A 118 7.86 -26.10 -1.55
C LYS A 118 7.76 -24.58 -1.39
N LEU A 119 7.38 -24.11 -0.19
CA LEU A 119 7.43 -22.68 0.09
C LEU A 119 8.87 -22.18 -0.04
N LYS A 120 9.05 -21.12 -0.79
CA LYS A 120 10.34 -20.49 -1.03
C LYS A 120 10.69 -19.53 0.10
N LYS A 121 11.97 -19.26 0.27
CA LYS A 121 12.40 -18.14 1.09
C LYS A 121 11.82 -16.84 0.55
N THR A 122 11.28 -15.99 1.42
CA THR A 122 10.61 -14.76 1.00
C THR A 122 11.22 -13.55 1.67
N PHE A 123 11.51 -12.53 0.87
CA PHE A 123 11.89 -11.20 1.34
C PHE A 123 10.81 -10.21 0.93
N ILE A 124 10.17 -9.56 1.91
CA ILE A 124 9.25 -8.44 1.64
C ILE A 124 9.96 -7.17 2.06
N ILE A 125 10.19 -6.28 1.09
CA ILE A 125 11.03 -5.09 1.22
C ILE A 125 10.19 -3.86 0.93
N PHE A 126 10.00 -3.00 1.95
CA PHE A 126 9.35 -1.70 1.80
C PHE A 126 10.39 -0.58 1.83
N ILE A 127 10.47 0.22 0.78
CA ILE A 127 11.31 1.41 0.71
C ILE A 127 10.43 2.62 1.07
N CYS A 128 10.57 3.11 2.30
CA CYS A 128 9.76 4.19 2.84
C CYS A 128 10.50 5.53 2.74
N LEU A 129 9.92 6.53 2.07
CA LEU A 129 10.51 7.87 1.98
C LEU A 129 10.44 8.63 3.31
N LYS A 130 9.53 8.23 4.20
CA LYS A 130 9.36 8.82 5.53
C LYS A 130 9.56 7.76 6.60
N SER A 131 9.97 8.18 7.81
CA SER A 131 10.20 7.25 8.92
C SER A 131 8.94 6.42 9.20
N PRO A 132 9.03 5.09 9.15
CA PRO A 132 7.89 4.20 9.41
C PRO A 132 7.62 3.97 10.91
N PHE A 133 8.58 4.34 11.78
CA PHE A 133 8.51 4.13 13.22
C PHE A 133 8.87 5.42 13.96
N ASP A 134 7.91 5.93 14.75
CA ASP A 134 8.10 7.14 15.55
C ASP A 134 9.18 6.95 16.61
N GLY A 135 10.09 7.91 16.69
CA GLY A 135 11.18 7.91 17.67
C GLY A 135 12.37 6.99 17.32
N PHE A 136 12.34 6.30 16.18
CA PHE A 136 13.43 5.46 15.71
C PHE A 136 14.00 5.99 14.39
N ASN A 137 15.33 5.94 14.24
CA ASN A 137 16.02 6.54 13.10
C ASN A 137 16.97 5.57 12.38
N LEU A 138 16.74 4.26 12.47
CA LEU A 138 17.56 3.31 11.70
C LEU A 138 17.21 3.45 10.19
N PRO A 139 18.23 3.38 9.32
CA PRO A 139 17.99 3.40 7.88
C PRO A 139 17.47 2.07 7.33
N ILE A 140 17.73 0.97 8.04
CA ILE A 140 17.26 -0.38 7.68
C ILE A 140 16.75 -1.08 8.94
N TYR A 141 15.54 -1.61 8.86
CA TYR A 141 14.94 -2.48 9.86
C TYR A 141 14.73 -3.85 9.25
N THR A 142 15.35 -4.88 9.83
CA THR A 142 15.16 -6.27 9.41
C THR A 142 14.44 -7.05 10.51
N PHE A 143 13.37 -7.70 10.16
CA PHE A 143 12.55 -8.49 11.08
C PHE A 143 12.54 -9.95 10.66
N SER A 144 12.73 -10.83 11.65
CA SER A 144 12.55 -12.28 11.56
C SER A 144 11.88 -12.79 12.84
N GLU A 145 11.30 -13.97 12.77
CA GLU A 145 10.60 -14.56 13.91
C GLU A 145 11.57 -15.18 14.90
N ILE A 146 11.51 -14.70 16.15
CA ILE A 146 12.33 -15.19 17.27
C ILE A 146 11.44 -15.61 18.45
N CYS A 147 11.92 -16.53 19.28
CA CYS A 147 11.24 -16.95 20.50
C CYS A 147 11.36 -15.86 21.58
N GLU A 148 10.24 -15.40 22.11
CA GLU A 148 10.22 -14.37 23.18
C GLU A 148 10.90 -14.83 24.49
N GLN A 149 10.85 -16.13 24.78
CA GLN A 149 11.42 -16.71 26.01
C GLN A 149 12.93 -16.92 25.90
N ASP A 150 13.46 -17.08 24.67
CA ASP A 150 14.89 -17.20 24.42
C ASP A 150 15.20 -16.68 23.00
N ASN A 151 15.75 -15.49 22.90
CA ASN A 151 16.05 -14.83 21.62
C ASN A 151 17.14 -15.49 20.77
N ARG A 152 17.79 -16.56 21.26
CA ARG A 152 18.72 -17.38 20.49
C ARG A 152 17.99 -18.42 19.63
N VAL A 153 16.71 -18.65 19.91
CA VAL A 153 15.88 -19.61 19.16
C VAL A 153 15.14 -18.84 18.06
N HIS A 154 15.49 -19.09 16.82
CA HIS A 154 14.86 -18.56 15.64
C HIS A 154 13.83 -19.56 15.09
N LEU A 155 12.68 -19.09 14.62
CA LEU A 155 11.66 -19.95 14.02
C LEU A 155 12.14 -20.60 12.72
N ASN A 156 12.97 -19.88 11.95
CA ASN A 156 13.55 -20.31 10.66
C ASN A 156 12.46 -20.73 9.66
N ASP A 157 11.42 -19.90 9.54
CA ASP A 157 10.32 -20.06 8.60
C ASP A 157 10.63 -19.54 7.21
N ASP A 158 11.88 -19.12 6.98
CA ASP A 158 12.38 -18.54 5.73
C ASP A 158 11.66 -17.26 5.28
N THR A 159 10.96 -16.55 6.21
CA THR A 159 10.37 -15.25 5.93
C THR A 159 11.21 -14.11 6.52
N VAL A 160 11.52 -13.10 5.72
CA VAL A 160 12.27 -11.91 6.15
C VAL A 160 11.53 -10.65 5.71
N LYS A 161 11.30 -9.74 6.65
CA LYS A 161 10.65 -8.46 6.39
C LYS A 161 11.69 -7.36 6.53
N ILE A 162 11.83 -6.51 5.52
CA ILE A 162 12.81 -5.42 5.49
C ILE A 162 12.09 -4.12 5.25
N ILE A 163 12.35 -3.14 6.10
CA ILE A 163 11.85 -1.80 5.93
C ILE A 163 13.04 -0.86 5.81
N ILE A 164 13.18 -0.25 4.66
CA ILE A 164 14.18 0.77 4.36
C ILE A 164 13.57 2.13 4.72
N ASN A 165 14.26 2.91 5.54
CA ASN A 165 13.85 4.24 5.95
C ASN A 165 14.74 5.28 5.24
N ALA A 166 14.22 5.90 4.19
CA ALA A 166 14.98 6.92 3.46
C ALA A 166 15.24 8.20 4.27
N ALA A 167 14.56 8.39 5.41
CA ALA A 167 14.84 9.48 6.35
C ALA A 167 15.83 9.08 7.46
N GLY A 168 16.32 7.82 7.47
CA GLY A 168 17.19 7.27 8.52
C GLY A 168 18.62 7.83 8.53
N ASP A 169 19.35 7.50 9.59
CA ASP A 169 20.73 7.97 9.81
C ASP A 169 21.72 7.32 8.83
N ARG A 170 22.28 8.13 7.94
CA ARG A 170 23.24 7.72 6.90
C ARG A 170 24.55 7.15 7.47
N SER A 171 24.92 7.51 8.70
CA SER A 171 26.16 7.03 9.32
C SER A 171 26.13 5.53 9.67
N LEU A 172 24.95 4.93 9.65
CA LEU A 172 24.71 3.52 10.01
C LEU A 172 24.71 2.57 8.82
N VAL A 173 24.94 3.05 7.62
CA VAL A 173 24.93 2.24 6.39
C VAL A 173 26.20 2.48 5.56
N SER A 174 26.41 1.63 4.55
CA SER A 174 27.47 1.85 3.58
C SER A 174 27.28 3.15 2.80
N GLN A 175 28.35 3.70 2.27
CA GLN A 175 28.29 4.89 1.43
C GLN A 175 27.35 4.70 0.23
N GLU A 176 27.35 3.52 -0.36
CA GLU A 176 26.53 3.18 -1.52
C GLU A 176 25.03 3.18 -1.16
N MET A 177 24.67 2.61 0.00
CA MET A 177 23.32 2.66 0.53
C MET A 177 22.92 4.09 0.92
N ALA A 178 23.80 4.87 1.54
CA ALA A 178 23.53 6.27 1.86
C ALA A 178 23.20 7.09 0.59
N GLN A 179 23.97 6.91 -0.48
CA GLN A 179 23.72 7.55 -1.77
C GLN A 179 22.38 7.14 -2.39
N PHE A 180 22.01 5.86 -2.28
CA PHE A 180 20.70 5.38 -2.72
C PHE A 180 19.56 6.03 -1.92
N LEU A 181 19.67 6.08 -0.59
CA LEU A 181 18.67 6.71 0.26
C LEU A 181 18.53 8.22 -0.01
N ASP A 182 19.63 8.90 -0.33
CA ASP A 182 19.62 10.31 -0.70
C ASP A 182 18.92 10.51 -2.06
N TYR A 183 19.22 9.65 -3.03
CA TYR A 183 18.59 9.70 -4.35
C TYR A 183 17.08 9.51 -4.30
N VAL A 184 16.57 8.48 -3.61
CA VAL A 184 15.12 8.28 -3.47
C VAL A 184 14.44 9.38 -2.66
N SER A 185 15.22 10.11 -1.84
CA SER A 185 14.73 11.30 -1.12
C SER A 185 14.72 12.57 -1.97
N GLY A 186 15.11 12.50 -3.26
CA GLY A 186 15.06 13.60 -4.21
C GLY A 186 16.38 14.38 -4.36
N ASN A 187 17.49 13.88 -3.82
CA ASN A 187 18.78 14.49 -4.02
C ASN A 187 19.42 14.05 -5.35
N ALA A 188 20.48 14.74 -5.77
CA ALA A 188 21.21 14.43 -7.01
C ALA A 188 21.79 13.01 -6.99
N ALA A 189 21.88 12.39 -8.16
CA ALA A 189 22.44 11.05 -8.34
C ALA A 189 23.96 11.04 -8.12
N GLU A 190 24.38 10.48 -7.00
CA GLU A 190 25.80 10.28 -6.66
C GLU A 190 26.13 8.79 -6.52
N GLY A 191 27.36 8.41 -6.89
CA GLY A 191 27.83 7.02 -6.86
C GLY A 191 27.48 6.21 -8.11
N GLY A 192 28.16 5.07 -8.24
CA GLY A 192 28.12 4.26 -9.46
C GLY A 192 26.75 3.64 -9.72
N PHE A 193 26.15 3.02 -8.72
CA PHE A 193 24.84 2.38 -8.81
C PHE A 193 23.71 3.39 -9.06
N VAL A 194 23.69 4.47 -8.27
CA VAL A 194 22.63 5.49 -8.37
C VAL A 194 22.66 6.20 -9.73
N LYS A 195 23.84 6.47 -10.30
CA LYS A 195 23.95 7.03 -11.66
C LYS A 195 23.40 6.09 -12.73
N LYS A 196 23.57 4.77 -12.56
CA LYS A 196 22.93 3.80 -13.46
C LYS A 196 21.41 3.84 -13.35
N LEU A 197 20.87 3.96 -12.12
CA LEU A 197 19.42 4.11 -11.89
C LEU A 197 18.90 5.39 -12.56
N ASP A 198 19.56 6.50 -12.37
CA ASP A 198 19.17 7.80 -12.92
C ASP A 198 19.17 7.78 -14.46
N MET A 199 20.22 7.23 -15.07
CA MET A 199 20.27 7.00 -16.52
C MET A 199 19.12 6.07 -17.00
N ALA A 200 18.76 5.06 -16.21
CA ALA A 200 17.66 4.17 -16.57
C ALA A 200 16.30 4.88 -16.46
N VAL A 201 16.13 5.78 -15.50
CA VAL A 201 14.96 6.67 -15.41
C VAL A 201 14.85 7.53 -16.66
N ASP A 202 15.94 8.16 -17.09
CA ASP A 202 15.96 8.98 -18.30
C ASP A 202 15.58 8.16 -19.54
N ILE A 203 16.12 6.94 -19.68
CA ILE A 203 15.79 6.05 -20.79
C ILE A 203 14.30 5.67 -20.78
N VAL A 204 13.75 5.34 -19.59
CA VAL A 204 12.31 5.02 -19.44
C VAL A 204 11.46 6.21 -19.89
N LYS A 205 11.82 7.42 -19.47
CA LYS A 205 11.11 8.66 -19.83
C LYS A 205 11.13 9.00 -21.32
N THR A 206 12.10 8.51 -22.08
CA THR A 206 12.12 8.70 -23.55
C THR A 206 11.17 7.77 -24.30
N LYS A 207 10.65 6.73 -23.66
CA LYS A 207 9.79 5.73 -24.29
C LYS A 207 8.35 6.23 -24.40
N LYS A 208 7.92 6.52 -25.61
CA LYS A 208 6.56 7.03 -25.88
C LYS A 208 5.45 6.07 -25.46
N GLU A 209 5.69 4.78 -25.55
CA GLU A 209 4.75 3.74 -25.14
C GLU A 209 4.45 3.81 -23.64
N LEU A 210 5.48 4.07 -22.82
CA LEU A 210 5.35 4.18 -21.38
C LEU A 210 4.68 5.50 -20.95
N GLU A 211 4.90 6.58 -21.69
CA GLU A 211 4.15 7.82 -21.48
C GLU A 211 2.64 7.60 -21.72
N VAL A 212 2.28 6.92 -22.81
CA VAL A 212 0.87 6.59 -23.11
C VAL A 212 0.28 5.66 -22.04
N GLU A 213 1.05 4.67 -21.59
CA GLU A 213 0.62 3.76 -20.51
C GLU A 213 0.35 4.53 -19.21
N TYR A 214 1.26 5.43 -18.81
CA TYR A 214 1.08 6.29 -17.63
C TYR A 214 -0.15 7.19 -17.75
N MET A 215 -0.34 7.83 -18.89
CA MET A 215 -1.50 8.69 -19.15
C MET A 215 -2.81 7.89 -19.08
N THR A 216 -2.82 6.66 -19.58
CA THR A 216 -3.97 5.76 -19.51
C THR A 216 -4.27 5.36 -18.07
N LEU A 217 -3.24 5.01 -17.30
CA LEU A 217 -3.37 4.70 -15.86
C LEU A 217 -3.95 5.91 -15.10
N ARG A 218 -3.38 7.09 -15.35
CA ARG A 218 -3.84 8.34 -14.74
C ARG A 218 -5.32 8.63 -15.05
N MET A 219 -5.75 8.43 -16.29
CA MET A 219 -7.15 8.61 -16.68
C MET A 219 -8.07 7.64 -15.94
N LYS A 220 -7.72 6.35 -15.86
CA LYS A 220 -8.51 5.36 -15.11
C LYS A 220 -8.65 5.71 -13.64
N LEU A 221 -7.55 6.08 -12.98
CA LEU A 221 -7.57 6.48 -11.58
C LEU A 221 -8.42 7.75 -11.36
N GLN A 222 -8.43 8.66 -12.31
CA GLN A 222 -9.27 9.84 -12.25
C GLN A 222 -10.75 9.48 -12.39
N GLU A 223 -11.10 8.61 -13.32
CA GLU A 223 -12.47 8.11 -13.51
C GLU A 223 -12.99 7.41 -12.26
N GLU A 224 -12.24 6.44 -11.71
CA GLU A 224 -12.58 5.73 -10.47
C GLU A 224 -12.78 6.68 -9.28
N ARG A 225 -11.95 7.72 -9.18
CA ARG A 225 -12.07 8.74 -8.14
C ARG A 225 -13.32 9.60 -8.31
N GLU A 226 -13.64 9.99 -9.53
CA GLU A 226 -14.85 10.79 -9.83
C GLU A 226 -16.11 9.96 -9.55
N GLU A 227 -16.14 8.69 -9.95
CA GLU A 227 -17.22 7.75 -9.65
C GLU A 227 -17.42 7.57 -8.14
N GLY A 228 -16.37 7.24 -7.40
CA GLY A 228 -16.46 7.08 -5.94
C GLY A 228 -16.85 8.38 -5.21
N ARG A 229 -16.48 9.55 -5.76
CA ARG A 229 -16.91 10.83 -5.23
C ARG A 229 -18.41 11.10 -5.50
N GLU A 230 -18.90 10.69 -6.67
CA GLU A 230 -20.31 10.83 -7.03
C GLU A 230 -21.19 9.88 -6.21
N GLU A 231 -20.77 8.63 -6.05
CA GLU A 231 -21.41 7.64 -5.18
C GLU A 231 -21.50 8.14 -3.74
N GLY A 232 -20.38 8.57 -3.15
CA GLY A 232 -20.37 9.09 -1.78
C GLY A 232 -21.20 10.38 -1.61
N ARG A 233 -21.32 11.20 -2.66
CA ARG A 233 -22.20 12.38 -2.65
C ARG A 233 -23.66 12.01 -2.70
N GLU A 234 -24.01 10.99 -3.48
CA GLU A 234 -25.38 10.52 -3.56
C GLU A 234 -25.80 9.80 -2.27
N GLU A 235 -24.94 8.94 -1.72
CA GLU A 235 -25.16 8.34 -0.40
C GLU A 235 -25.35 9.40 0.69
N GLY A 236 -24.48 10.41 0.72
CA GLY A 236 -24.60 11.53 1.67
C GLY A 236 -25.90 12.31 1.52
N ARG A 237 -26.41 12.49 0.29
CA ARG A 237 -27.71 13.11 0.05
C ARG A 237 -28.86 12.25 0.56
N GLN A 238 -28.81 10.93 0.33
CA GLN A 238 -29.86 10.01 0.78
C GLN A 238 -29.91 9.97 2.30
N ILE A 239 -28.74 9.85 2.97
CA ILE A 239 -28.64 9.91 4.43
C ILE A 239 -29.17 11.24 4.97
N GLY A 240 -28.72 12.37 4.44
CA GLY A 240 -29.17 13.68 4.90
C GLY A 240 -30.66 13.92 4.67
N ARG A 241 -31.25 13.38 3.60
CA ARG A 241 -32.68 13.42 3.35
C ARG A 241 -33.46 12.58 4.37
N LEU A 242 -32.98 11.38 4.66
CA LEU A 242 -33.58 10.49 5.65
C LEU A 242 -33.53 11.11 7.06
N GLU A 243 -32.36 11.62 7.46
CA GLU A 243 -32.19 12.32 8.76
C GLU A 243 -33.09 13.55 8.86
N GLY A 244 -33.21 14.33 7.80
CA GLY A 244 -34.12 15.46 7.72
C GLY A 244 -35.61 15.07 7.93
N GLN A 245 -36.05 13.99 7.30
CA GLN A 245 -37.41 13.44 7.45
C GLN A 245 -37.65 12.92 8.88
N ILE A 246 -36.69 12.21 9.45
CA ILE A 246 -36.76 11.71 10.84
C ILE A 246 -36.85 12.89 11.81
N MET A 247 -35.98 13.89 11.65
CA MET A 247 -35.99 15.10 12.48
C MET A 247 -37.33 15.83 12.42
N GLU A 248 -37.87 16.04 11.20
CA GLU A 248 -39.19 16.68 11.01
C GLU A 248 -40.29 15.87 11.66
N ARG A 249 -40.27 14.54 11.51
CA ARG A 249 -41.24 13.63 12.11
C ARG A 249 -41.23 13.71 13.64
N ILE A 250 -40.05 13.74 14.26
CA ILE A 250 -39.90 13.89 15.71
C ILE A 250 -40.45 15.26 16.17
N LYS A 251 -39.99 16.35 15.57
CA LYS A 251 -40.41 17.72 15.93
C LYS A 251 -41.92 17.91 15.79
N THR A 252 -42.49 17.42 14.70
CA THR A 252 -43.95 17.46 14.48
C THR A 252 -44.68 16.69 15.55
N SER A 253 -44.25 15.48 15.89
CA SER A 253 -44.90 14.65 16.91
C SER A 253 -44.84 15.29 18.31
N LEU A 254 -43.74 15.97 18.64
CA LEU A 254 -43.56 16.71 19.90
C LEU A 254 -44.53 17.89 20.00
N ILE A 255 -44.75 18.61 18.88
CA ILE A 255 -45.77 19.72 18.83
C ILE A 255 -47.16 19.21 19.19
N PHE A 256 -47.48 17.98 18.80
CA PHE A 256 -48.77 17.35 19.13
C PHE A 256 -48.75 16.58 20.48
N ASN A 257 -47.77 16.80 21.33
CA ASN A 257 -47.58 16.18 22.65
C ASN A 257 -47.57 14.63 22.61
N ALA A 258 -47.06 14.01 21.56
CA ALA A 258 -46.89 12.57 21.48
C ALA A 258 -45.86 12.08 22.51
N THR A 259 -46.09 10.89 23.10
CA THR A 259 -45.12 10.29 24.03
C THR A 259 -43.89 9.75 23.31
N LYS A 260 -42.78 9.56 24.05
CA LYS A 260 -41.55 8.95 23.50
C LYS A 260 -41.82 7.63 22.80
N GLU A 261 -42.60 6.76 23.44
CA GLU A 261 -42.93 5.41 22.93
C GLU A 261 -43.70 5.52 21.59
N THR A 262 -44.60 6.49 21.49
CA THR A 262 -45.37 6.73 20.24
C THR A 262 -44.45 7.24 19.12
N ILE A 263 -43.49 8.13 19.44
CA ILE A 263 -42.58 8.67 18.47
C ILE A 263 -41.60 7.59 18.00
N VAL A 264 -40.92 6.89 18.93
CA VAL A 264 -39.97 5.82 18.61
C VAL A 264 -40.66 4.71 17.80
N GLY A 265 -41.83 4.23 18.22
CA GLY A 265 -42.59 3.22 17.46
C GLY A 265 -43.04 3.71 16.07
N GLY A 266 -43.30 5.02 15.93
CA GLY A 266 -43.56 5.65 14.62
C GLY A 266 -42.32 5.62 13.73
N LEU A 267 -41.13 5.99 14.25
CA LEU A 267 -39.90 5.99 13.49
C LEU A 267 -39.51 4.60 12.98
N ILE A 268 -39.62 3.57 13.84
CA ILE A 268 -39.35 2.17 13.46
C ILE A 268 -40.25 1.75 12.28
N ARG A 269 -41.52 2.04 12.35
CA ARG A 269 -42.49 1.65 11.34
C ARG A 269 -42.34 2.43 10.03
N ASP A 270 -42.14 3.77 10.13
CA ASP A 270 -42.18 4.67 8.97
C ASP A 270 -40.85 4.67 8.21
N PHE A 271 -39.73 4.42 8.89
CA PHE A 271 -38.37 4.47 8.32
C PHE A 271 -37.63 3.12 8.32
N HIS A 272 -38.25 2.05 8.84
CA HIS A 272 -37.68 0.70 8.89
C HIS A 272 -36.31 0.61 9.58
N ILE A 273 -36.08 1.46 10.57
CA ILE A 273 -34.86 1.49 11.39
C ILE A 273 -35.02 0.65 12.66
N SER A 274 -33.89 0.28 13.26
CA SER A 274 -33.89 -0.45 14.54
C SER A 274 -34.39 0.41 15.70
N GLU A 275 -34.80 -0.24 16.81
CA GLU A 275 -35.24 0.45 18.02
C GLU A 275 -34.14 1.33 18.59
N ASP A 276 -32.91 0.80 18.64
CA ASP A 276 -31.72 1.54 19.11
C ASP A 276 -31.45 2.81 18.27
N GLU A 277 -31.59 2.72 16.96
CA GLU A 277 -31.44 3.87 16.07
C GLU A 277 -32.56 4.89 16.26
N ALA A 278 -33.80 4.42 16.39
CA ALA A 278 -34.97 5.29 16.61
C ALA A 278 -34.85 6.03 17.95
N GLU A 279 -34.41 5.37 19.01
CA GLU A 279 -34.12 6.01 20.31
C GLU A 279 -33.02 7.04 20.21
N LYS A 280 -31.90 6.72 19.53
CA LYS A 280 -30.80 7.63 19.29
C LYS A 280 -31.24 8.90 18.54
N TYR A 281 -32.03 8.74 17.50
CA TYR A 281 -32.60 9.89 16.77
C TYR A 281 -33.53 10.72 17.65
N TYR A 282 -34.40 10.07 18.43
CA TYR A 282 -35.28 10.78 19.38
C TYR A 282 -34.47 11.61 20.37
N GLU A 283 -33.43 11.03 20.99
CA GLU A 283 -32.56 11.76 21.96
C GLU A 283 -31.79 12.91 21.30
N THR A 284 -31.46 12.78 20.02
CA THR A 284 -30.72 13.80 19.26
C THR A 284 -31.60 15.02 18.88
N TYR A 285 -32.88 14.78 18.57
CA TYR A 285 -33.74 15.82 17.97
C TYR A 285 -34.95 16.22 18.83
N LYS A 286 -35.10 15.71 20.07
CA LYS A 286 -36.15 16.08 21.03
C LYS A 286 -36.05 17.52 21.55
#